data_062b37b062eb55748416a8d53de0f3d3
#
_entry.id   062b37b062eb55748416a8d53de0f3d3
#
_cell.length_a   1.000
_cell.length_b   1.000
_cell.length_c   1.000
_cell.angle_alpha   90.00
_cell.angle_beta   90.00
_cell.angle_gamma   90.00
#
_symmetry.space_group_name_H-M   'P 1'
#
loop_
_entity.id
_entity.type
_entity.pdbx_description
1 polymer ?
#
loop_
_entity_poly.entity_id
_entity_poly.type
_entity_poly.pdbx_seq_one_letter_code
_entity_poly.pdbx_strand_id
1 'polypeptide(L)'
;MKKFFMTLAVAATAFMATTANAQTTEQFTDKLAISLNDAPQDPVDATVELEHKADGTSTFMLKNFTFGIFEVGDVIVEGIKGVKNGDATTYDFEGTAKLPSDKAVAEALGHQVPLKLHSVVEGGKLYAEISLSVTMGEEALKVDCVFGKKSETAINGVVAGKTAPVAVFNTTGARQNGLQKGLNIVRTADGKTVKVLK
;
A
#
# COMPACT_ATOMS: atom_id res chain seq x y z
N MET A 1 5.74 36.70 -12.51
CA MET A 1 6.16 35.32 -12.72
C MET A 1 5.01 34.40 -12.32
N LYS A 2 4.28 33.85 -13.30
CA LYS A 2 3.10 33.02 -13.08
C LYS A 2 3.57 31.56 -12.89
N LYS A 3 3.39 31.01 -11.69
CA LYS A 3 3.66 29.59 -11.40
C LYS A 3 2.50 28.75 -11.99
N PHE A 4 2.78 28.05 -13.07
CA PHE A 4 1.88 27.03 -13.61
C PHE A 4 1.95 25.81 -12.71
N PHE A 5 0.90 25.56 -11.95
CA PHE A 5 0.67 24.28 -11.33
C PHE A 5 0.13 23.32 -12.40
N MET A 6 0.98 22.43 -12.86
CA MET A 6 0.60 21.37 -13.77
C MET A 6 0.02 20.23 -12.93
N THR A 7 -1.32 20.20 -12.85
CA THR A 7 -2.03 19.07 -12.24
C THR A 7 -1.98 17.93 -13.25
N LEU A 8 -1.09 16.98 -13.05
CA LEU A 8 -1.05 15.75 -13.85
C LEU A 8 -2.19 14.85 -13.38
N ALA A 9 -3.26 14.80 -14.16
CA ALA A 9 -4.35 13.85 -13.97
C ALA A 9 -3.88 12.48 -14.42
N VAL A 10 -3.71 11.57 -13.47
CA VAL A 10 -3.47 10.15 -13.75
C VAL A 10 -4.82 9.48 -13.89
N ALA A 11 -5.11 8.98 -15.04
CA ALA A 11 -6.06 7.90 -15.24
C ALA A 11 -5.81 7.26 -16.60
N ALA A 12 -5.19 6.12 -16.62
CA ALA A 12 -5.27 5.22 -17.74
C ALA A 12 -5.38 3.80 -17.20
N THR A 13 -6.60 3.40 -16.84
CA THR A 13 -6.95 1.99 -16.78
C THR A 13 -7.25 1.53 -18.19
N ALA A 14 -6.28 0.92 -18.86
CA ALA A 14 -6.53 0.22 -20.10
C ALA A 14 -6.97 -1.22 -19.75
N PHE A 15 -8.30 -1.47 -19.77
CA PHE A 15 -8.84 -2.81 -19.76
C PHE A 15 -8.70 -3.42 -21.16
N MET A 16 -7.81 -4.38 -21.32
CA MET A 16 -7.79 -5.27 -22.49
C MET A 16 -8.41 -6.61 -22.08
N ALA A 17 -9.71 -6.76 -22.29
CA ALA A 17 -10.40 -8.05 -22.13
C ALA A 17 -10.31 -8.85 -23.42
N THR A 18 -9.56 -9.94 -23.42
CA THR A 18 -9.67 -11.00 -24.44
C THR A 18 -10.15 -12.29 -23.78
N THR A 19 -11.13 -12.89 -24.42
CA THR A 19 -11.93 -14.03 -23.95
C THR A 19 -11.14 -15.34 -23.88
N ALA A 20 -11.52 -16.20 -22.89
CA ALA A 20 -11.10 -17.58 -22.67
C ALA A 20 -9.64 -17.76 -22.16
N ASN A 21 -9.48 -17.86 -20.84
CA ASN A 21 -8.26 -17.94 -20.05
C ASN A 21 -7.53 -16.59 -19.92
N ALA A 22 -8.27 -15.51 -19.71
CA ALA A 22 -7.74 -14.17 -19.73
C ALA A 22 -6.91 -13.88 -18.46
N GLN A 23 -5.63 -13.98 -18.60
CA GLN A 23 -4.63 -13.29 -17.83
C GLN A 23 -4.87 -11.78 -18.06
N THR A 24 -5.21 -11.03 -17.02
CA THR A 24 -5.43 -9.59 -17.10
C THR A 24 -4.36 -8.88 -16.30
N THR A 25 -3.80 -7.80 -16.86
CA THR A 25 -2.80 -6.98 -16.17
C THR A 25 -3.38 -5.61 -15.93
N GLU A 26 -3.34 -5.17 -14.69
CA GLU A 26 -3.63 -3.80 -14.28
C GLU A 26 -2.32 -3.07 -14.00
N GLN A 27 -2.19 -1.83 -14.50
CA GLN A 27 -1.00 -1.02 -14.30
C GLN A 27 -1.37 0.24 -13.52
N PHE A 28 -0.56 0.52 -12.50
CA PHE A 28 -0.72 1.67 -11.61
C PHE A 28 0.56 2.50 -11.62
N THR A 29 0.43 3.82 -11.76
CA THR A 29 1.57 4.75 -11.68
C THR A 29 1.27 5.79 -10.63
N ASP A 30 2.15 5.90 -9.64
CA ASP A 30 2.04 6.87 -8.53
C ASP A 30 3.44 7.13 -7.93
N LYS A 31 3.51 7.94 -6.87
CA LYS A 31 4.72 8.17 -6.09
C LYS A 31 5.03 6.97 -5.20
N LEU A 32 6.31 6.64 -5.16
CA LEU A 32 6.90 5.68 -4.23
C LEU A 32 7.74 6.45 -3.21
N ALA A 33 7.29 6.49 -1.98
CA ALA A 33 8.09 6.97 -0.87
C ALA A 33 8.98 5.83 -0.37
N ILE A 34 10.26 6.10 -0.20
CA ILE A 34 11.27 5.11 0.21
C ILE A 34 11.91 5.56 1.51
N SER A 35 12.14 4.63 2.42
CA SER A 35 12.86 4.84 3.68
C SER A 35 13.97 3.80 3.81
N LEU A 36 15.19 4.24 4.11
CA LEU A 36 16.34 3.37 4.32
C LEU A 36 16.74 3.44 5.80
N ASN A 37 16.65 2.32 6.52
CA ASN A 37 16.90 2.29 7.96
C ASN A 37 16.18 3.42 8.70
N ASP A 38 14.87 3.59 8.40
CA ASP A 38 13.98 4.64 8.91
C ASP A 38 14.35 6.09 8.49
N ALA A 39 15.33 6.28 7.61
CA ALA A 39 15.66 7.58 7.02
C ALA A 39 14.90 7.79 5.69
N PRO A 40 13.96 8.74 5.62
CA PRO A 40 13.17 8.97 4.42
C PRO A 40 14.02 9.54 3.28
N GLN A 41 13.69 9.12 2.06
CA GLN A 41 14.25 9.62 0.80
C GLN A 41 13.19 10.44 0.05
N ASP A 42 13.61 11.22 -0.94
CA ASP A 42 12.69 11.93 -1.81
C ASP A 42 11.83 10.93 -2.60
N PRO A 43 10.49 11.11 -2.63
CA PRO A 43 9.61 10.21 -3.37
C PRO A 43 9.88 10.24 -4.87
N VAL A 44 9.93 9.06 -5.49
CA VAL A 44 10.14 8.88 -6.93
C VAL A 44 8.84 8.45 -7.62
N ASP A 45 8.76 8.65 -8.93
CA ASP A 45 7.68 8.06 -9.73
C ASP A 45 7.94 6.58 -9.92
N ALA A 46 6.93 5.75 -9.71
CA ALA A 46 7.03 4.30 -9.85
C ALA A 46 5.80 3.74 -10.56
N THR A 47 5.98 2.55 -11.11
CA THR A 47 4.91 1.78 -11.76
C THR A 47 4.82 0.42 -11.09
N VAL A 48 3.59 0.04 -10.73
CA VAL A 48 3.24 -1.29 -10.27
C VAL A 48 2.33 -1.94 -11.28
N GLU A 49 2.62 -3.18 -11.63
CA GLU A 49 1.75 -4.05 -12.43
C GLU A 49 1.20 -5.17 -11.54
N LEU A 50 -0.10 -5.41 -11.66
CA LEU A 50 -0.80 -6.48 -11.00
C LEU A 50 -1.41 -7.39 -12.06
N GLU A 51 -0.84 -8.58 -12.22
CA GLU A 51 -1.27 -9.57 -13.19
C GLU A 51 -2.15 -10.61 -12.50
N HIS A 52 -3.38 -10.78 -12.99
CA HIS A 52 -4.32 -11.79 -12.50
C HIS A 52 -4.24 -13.04 -13.36
N LYS A 53 -4.01 -14.18 -12.72
CA LYS A 53 -3.91 -15.48 -13.38
C LYS A 53 -5.22 -16.24 -13.36
N ALA A 54 -5.38 -17.15 -14.30
CA ALA A 54 -6.59 -17.99 -14.42
C ALA A 54 -6.82 -18.91 -13.21
N ASP A 55 -5.79 -19.20 -12.43
CA ASP A 55 -5.85 -20.01 -11.21
C ASP A 55 -6.33 -19.23 -9.97
N GLY A 56 -6.68 -17.95 -10.15
CA GLY A 56 -7.13 -17.06 -9.08
C GLY A 56 -6.00 -16.47 -8.24
N THR A 57 -4.76 -16.70 -8.61
CA THR A 57 -3.60 -16.00 -8.03
C THR A 57 -3.26 -14.74 -8.80
N SER A 58 -2.46 -13.88 -8.19
CA SER A 58 -1.94 -12.68 -8.84
C SER A 58 -0.43 -12.60 -8.70
N THR A 59 0.19 -11.87 -9.61
CA THR A 59 1.60 -11.47 -9.54
C THR A 59 1.65 -9.96 -9.36
N PHE A 60 2.30 -9.51 -8.31
CA PHE A 60 2.61 -8.10 -8.07
C PHE A 60 4.02 -7.82 -8.58
N MET A 61 4.20 -6.75 -9.34
CA MET A 61 5.47 -6.39 -9.95
C MET A 61 5.73 -4.89 -9.77
N LEU A 62 6.72 -4.53 -8.97
CA LEU A 62 7.24 -3.16 -8.91
C LEU A 62 8.31 -3.02 -9.99
N LYS A 63 8.03 -2.16 -10.98
CA LYS A 63 8.88 -2.00 -12.17
C LYS A 63 10.06 -1.09 -11.92
N ASN A 64 11.23 -1.48 -12.43
CA ASN A 64 12.45 -0.68 -12.48
C ASN A 64 12.79 -0.02 -11.13
N PHE A 65 12.67 -0.78 -10.05
CA PHE A 65 12.90 -0.27 -8.70
C PHE A 65 14.34 0.21 -8.52
N THR A 66 14.47 1.41 -8.00
CA THR A 66 15.76 2.02 -7.62
C THR A 66 15.63 2.67 -6.24
N PHE A 67 16.70 2.69 -5.47
CA PHE A 67 16.77 3.45 -4.24
C PHE A 67 18.16 4.12 -4.09
N GLY A 68 18.17 5.44 -3.89
CA GLY A 68 19.41 6.21 -3.94
C GLY A 68 20.12 6.04 -5.28
N ILE A 69 21.34 5.52 -5.25
CA ILE A 69 22.14 5.21 -6.45
C ILE A 69 22.04 3.75 -6.90
N PHE A 70 21.28 2.94 -6.18
CA PHE A 70 21.19 1.49 -6.42
C PHE A 70 20.04 1.17 -7.36
N GLU A 71 20.37 0.56 -8.49
CA GLU A 71 19.40 0.02 -9.44
C GLU A 71 19.17 -1.46 -9.12
N VAL A 72 17.92 -1.82 -8.80
CA VAL A 72 17.50 -3.19 -8.49
C VAL A 72 16.85 -3.85 -9.69
N GLY A 73 16.06 -3.07 -10.44
CA GLY A 73 15.22 -3.57 -11.53
C GLY A 73 13.84 -3.99 -11.03
N ASP A 74 13.22 -4.95 -11.68
CA ASP A 74 11.88 -5.41 -11.32
C ASP A 74 11.90 -6.24 -10.03
N VAL A 75 10.95 -5.97 -9.13
CA VAL A 75 10.70 -6.78 -7.92
C VAL A 75 9.38 -7.52 -8.11
N ILE A 76 9.42 -8.86 -8.15
CA ILE A 76 8.29 -9.70 -8.51
C ILE A 76 7.87 -10.59 -7.33
N VAL A 77 6.60 -10.49 -6.96
CA VAL A 77 5.94 -11.34 -5.98
C VAL A 77 4.86 -12.15 -6.70
N GLU A 78 5.01 -13.47 -6.72
CA GLU A 78 4.10 -14.37 -7.43
C GLU A 78 3.18 -15.15 -6.49
N GLY A 79 2.05 -15.60 -7.01
CA GLY A 79 1.17 -16.53 -6.32
C GLY A 79 0.38 -15.93 -5.16
N ILE A 80 0.25 -14.61 -5.11
CA ILE A 80 -0.55 -13.93 -4.09
C ILE A 80 -2.06 -14.10 -4.37
N LYS A 81 -2.86 -14.19 -3.31
CA LYS A 81 -4.31 -14.27 -3.42
C LYS A 81 -4.96 -12.99 -2.93
N GLY A 82 -5.82 -12.42 -3.77
CA GLY A 82 -6.62 -11.27 -3.39
C GLY A 82 -7.79 -11.66 -2.48
N VAL A 83 -7.97 -10.91 -1.40
CA VAL A 83 -9.12 -11.04 -0.50
C VAL A 83 -10.04 -9.84 -0.73
N LYS A 84 -11.24 -10.07 -1.26
CA LYS A 84 -12.23 -9.02 -1.48
C LYS A 84 -12.91 -8.63 -0.18
N ASN A 85 -13.00 -7.32 0.06
CA ASN A 85 -13.72 -6.73 1.16
C ASN A 85 -14.50 -5.49 0.64
N GLY A 86 -15.75 -5.70 0.26
CA GLY A 86 -16.54 -4.69 -0.46
C GLY A 86 -15.95 -4.41 -1.84
N ASP A 87 -15.67 -3.13 -2.13
CA ASP A 87 -15.08 -2.70 -3.39
C ASP A 87 -13.55 -2.76 -3.39
N ALA A 88 -12.94 -3.04 -2.23
CA ALA A 88 -11.50 -3.19 -2.08
C ALA A 88 -11.06 -4.66 -2.24
N THR A 89 -9.87 -4.85 -2.82
CA THR A 89 -9.20 -6.15 -2.82
C THR A 89 -7.83 -5.98 -2.16
N THR A 90 -7.59 -6.76 -1.12
CA THR A 90 -6.34 -6.75 -0.35
C THR A 90 -5.46 -7.93 -0.76
N TYR A 91 -4.17 -7.66 -0.89
CA TYR A 91 -3.13 -8.65 -1.19
C TYR A 91 -2.05 -8.57 -0.12
N ASP A 92 -1.89 -9.65 0.62
CA ASP A 92 -0.87 -9.79 1.65
C ASP A 92 0.12 -10.89 1.26
N PHE A 93 1.40 -10.63 1.47
CA PHE A 93 2.47 -11.59 1.20
C PHE A 93 3.61 -11.39 2.19
N GLU A 94 4.16 -12.49 2.67
CA GLU A 94 5.42 -12.55 3.40
C GLU A 94 6.23 -13.73 2.87
N GLY A 95 7.40 -13.47 2.31
CA GLY A 95 8.20 -14.50 1.67
C GLY A 95 9.36 -13.92 0.89
N THR A 96 9.73 -14.58 -0.20
CA THR A 96 10.85 -14.19 -1.05
C THR A 96 10.34 -13.67 -2.39
N ALA A 97 10.69 -12.43 -2.74
CA ALA A 97 10.46 -11.85 -4.05
C ALA A 97 11.60 -12.18 -5.01
N LYS A 98 11.30 -12.25 -6.30
CA LYS A 98 12.27 -12.46 -7.38
C LYS A 98 12.78 -11.13 -7.91
N LEU A 99 14.06 -11.08 -8.25
CA LEU A 99 14.76 -9.95 -8.87
C LEU A 99 15.35 -10.41 -10.20
N PRO A 100 14.58 -10.51 -11.30
CA PRO A 100 15.04 -11.08 -12.56
C PRO A 100 15.92 -10.12 -13.38
N SER A 101 16.53 -9.14 -12.73
CA SER A 101 17.36 -8.10 -13.34
C SER A 101 18.82 -8.55 -13.42
N ASP A 102 19.54 -8.05 -14.41
CA ASP A 102 21.00 -8.15 -14.57
C ASP A 102 21.77 -7.03 -13.83
N LYS A 103 21.08 -6.29 -12.98
CA LYS A 103 21.66 -5.23 -12.17
C LYS A 103 22.54 -5.80 -11.06
N ALA A 104 23.65 -5.12 -10.77
CA ALA A 104 24.64 -5.57 -9.78
C ALA A 104 24.02 -5.83 -8.39
N VAL A 105 22.98 -5.08 -8.00
CA VAL A 105 22.28 -5.29 -6.74
C VAL A 105 21.50 -6.61 -6.76
N ALA A 106 20.78 -6.90 -7.84
CA ALA A 106 20.02 -8.15 -7.99
C ALA A 106 20.98 -9.36 -8.00
N GLU A 107 22.10 -9.26 -8.70
CA GLU A 107 23.15 -10.30 -8.71
C GLU A 107 23.75 -10.51 -7.32
N ALA A 108 24.11 -9.43 -6.61
CA ALA A 108 24.66 -9.49 -5.25
C ALA A 108 23.70 -10.14 -4.25
N LEU A 109 22.38 -10.00 -4.48
CA LEU A 109 21.32 -10.61 -3.67
C LEU A 109 20.94 -12.03 -4.14
N GLY A 110 21.61 -12.58 -5.15
CA GLY A 110 21.27 -13.88 -5.70
C GLY A 110 19.90 -13.93 -6.37
N HIS A 111 19.46 -12.80 -6.96
CA HIS A 111 18.19 -12.63 -7.66
C HIS A 111 16.93 -12.85 -6.80
N GLN A 112 17.08 -12.73 -5.49
CA GLN A 112 15.98 -12.92 -4.52
C GLN A 112 16.13 -11.98 -3.32
N VAL A 113 15.00 -11.60 -2.71
CA VAL A 113 15.01 -10.79 -1.50
C VAL A 113 13.84 -11.15 -0.60
N PRO A 114 14.05 -11.30 0.73
CA PRO A 114 12.95 -11.38 1.69
C PRO A 114 12.10 -10.12 1.64
N LEU A 115 10.77 -10.29 1.52
CA LEU A 115 9.84 -9.18 1.34
C LEU A 115 8.55 -9.44 2.09
N LYS A 116 8.02 -8.36 2.70
CA LYS A 116 6.63 -8.26 3.16
C LYS A 116 5.90 -7.26 2.29
N LEU A 117 4.73 -7.64 1.81
CA LEU A 117 3.84 -6.81 1.00
C LEU A 117 2.46 -6.77 1.66
N HIS A 118 1.94 -5.56 1.81
CA HIS A 118 0.54 -5.30 2.04
C HIS A 118 0.05 -4.35 0.95
N SER A 119 -0.91 -4.77 0.14
CA SER A 119 -1.42 -3.96 -0.97
C SER A 119 -2.93 -3.98 -1.01
N VAL A 120 -3.53 -2.84 -1.35
CA VAL A 120 -4.98 -2.66 -1.48
C VAL A 120 -5.28 -2.01 -2.83
N VAL A 121 -6.17 -2.64 -3.60
CA VAL A 121 -6.75 -2.05 -4.82
C VAL A 121 -8.18 -1.65 -4.52
N GLU A 122 -8.49 -0.37 -4.67
CA GLU A 122 -9.82 0.20 -4.45
C GLU A 122 -10.05 1.37 -5.41
N GLY A 123 -11.24 1.39 -6.06
CA GLY A 123 -11.62 2.48 -6.96
C GLY A 123 -10.63 2.73 -8.11
N GLY A 124 -9.98 1.69 -8.64
CA GLY A 124 -8.97 1.79 -9.71
C GLY A 124 -7.63 2.39 -9.26
N LYS A 125 -7.37 2.45 -7.97
CA LYS A 125 -6.10 2.89 -7.37
C LYS A 125 -5.47 1.75 -6.59
N LEU A 126 -4.14 1.73 -6.57
CA LEU A 126 -3.36 0.80 -5.77
C LEU A 126 -2.60 1.57 -4.69
N TYR A 127 -2.70 1.09 -3.47
CA TYR A 127 -1.84 1.42 -2.36
C TYR A 127 -1.03 0.20 -1.98
N ALA A 128 0.28 0.36 -1.73
CA ALA A 128 1.10 -0.76 -1.25
C ALA A 128 2.14 -0.30 -0.23
N GLU A 129 2.29 -1.08 0.82
CA GLU A 129 3.39 -1.06 1.78
C GLU A 129 4.30 -2.26 1.50
N ILE A 130 5.57 -2.00 1.26
CA ILE A 130 6.56 -3.01 0.90
C ILE A 130 7.75 -2.86 1.84
N SER A 131 8.09 -3.91 2.56
CA SER A 131 9.28 -3.96 3.41
C SER A 131 10.23 -5.03 2.90
N LEU A 132 11.45 -4.60 2.61
CA LEU A 132 12.56 -5.45 2.16
C LEU A 132 13.62 -5.49 3.25
N SER A 133 14.16 -6.67 3.53
CA SER A 133 15.31 -6.84 4.42
C SER A 133 16.47 -7.39 3.60
N VAL A 134 17.52 -6.59 3.45
CA VAL A 134 18.69 -6.91 2.64
C VAL A 134 19.91 -6.97 3.53
N THR A 135 20.73 -7.99 3.41
CA THR A 135 22.05 -8.05 4.08
C THR A 135 23.12 -7.83 3.01
N MET A 136 23.86 -6.74 3.13
CA MET A 136 24.99 -6.42 2.26
C MET A 136 26.28 -6.47 3.09
N GLY A 137 27.01 -7.57 2.99
CA GLY A 137 28.15 -7.84 3.86
C GLY A 137 27.71 -8.14 5.28
N GLU A 138 28.22 -7.38 6.27
CA GLU A 138 27.86 -7.51 7.69
C GLU A 138 26.69 -6.60 8.11
N GLU A 139 26.24 -5.69 7.23
CA GLU A 139 25.19 -4.73 7.55
C GLU A 139 23.84 -5.19 7.02
N ALA A 140 22.83 -5.14 7.89
CA ALA A 140 21.43 -5.32 7.52
C ALA A 140 20.84 -3.97 7.10
N LEU A 141 20.33 -3.89 5.89
CA LEU A 141 19.63 -2.73 5.35
C LEU A 141 18.14 -3.03 5.30
N LYS A 142 17.35 -2.20 6.00
CA LYS A 142 15.90 -2.21 5.91
C LYS A 142 15.45 -1.17 4.90
N VAL A 143 14.67 -1.59 3.92
CA VAL A 143 14.08 -0.72 2.89
C VAL A 143 12.57 -0.80 3.02
N ASP A 144 11.94 0.28 3.47
CA ASP A 144 10.49 0.39 3.51
C ASP A 144 10.02 1.30 2.38
N CYS A 145 9.03 0.84 1.62
CA CYS A 145 8.47 1.57 0.50
C CYS A 145 6.96 1.70 0.68
N VAL A 146 6.42 2.89 0.36
CA VAL A 146 4.99 3.14 0.31
C VAL A 146 4.65 3.66 -1.08
N PHE A 147 3.86 2.88 -1.83
CA PHE A 147 3.36 3.26 -3.14
C PHE A 147 1.94 3.81 -3.04
N GLY A 148 1.71 4.94 -3.68
CA GLY A 148 0.40 5.58 -3.72
C GLY A 148 -0.03 6.16 -2.38
N LYS A 149 -1.32 6.48 -2.27
CA LYS A 149 -1.94 7.02 -1.05
C LYS A 149 -3.00 6.07 -0.55
N LYS A 150 -2.96 5.78 0.74
CA LYS A 150 -4.02 5.03 1.39
C LYS A 150 -5.35 5.76 1.20
N SER A 151 -6.37 5.04 0.73
CA SER A 151 -7.71 5.62 0.60
C SER A 151 -8.21 6.06 1.97
N GLU A 152 -8.54 7.34 2.11
CA GLU A 152 -9.08 7.89 3.38
C GLU A 152 -10.55 7.49 3.61
N THR A 153 -11.15 6.75 2.67
CA THR A 153 -12.54 6.27 2.75
C THR A 153 -12.73 5.09 3.69
N ALA A 154 -11.67 4.48 4.17
CA ALA A 154 -11.81 3.62 5.32
C ALA A 154 -11.95 4.48 6.60
N ILE A 155 -13.16 4.80 7.01
CA ILE A 155 -13.45 4.72 8.44
C ILE A 155 -12.88 3.38 8.84
N ASN A 156 -11.71 3.38 9.51
CA ASN A 156 -11.16 2.17 10.09
C ASN A 156 -12.32 1.39 10.68
N GLY A 157 -12.69 0.28 10.04
CA GLY A 157 -13.75 -0.57 10.54
C GLY A 157 -13.41 -0.76 12.00
N VAL A 158 -14.29 -0.31 12.86
CA VAL A 158 -14.17 -0.53 14.30
C VAL A 158 -13.80 -1.98 14.44
N VAL A 159 -12.52 -2.23 14.80
CA VAL A 159 -12.12 -3.58 15.21
C VAL A 159 -13.04 -3.91 16.36
N ALA A 160 -14.08 -4.68 16.06
CA ALA A 160 -15.05 -5.13 17.03
C ALA A 160 -14.29 -5.98 18.04
N GLY A 161 -13.84 -5.34 19.13
CA GLY A 161 -13.14 -6.07 20.15
C GLY A 161 -12.65 -5.25 21.34
N LYS A 162 -12.24 -4.00 21.19
CA LYS A 162 -11.75 -3.21 22.34
C LYS A 162 -11.99 -1.70 22.26
N THR A 163 -12.42 -1.17 21.13
CA THR A 163 -12.63 0.28 20.91
C THR A 163 -14.06 0.67 20.57
N ALA A 164 -15.04 -0.23 20.78
CA ALA A 164 -16.45 0.12 20.61
C ALA A 164 -16.81 1.32 21.50
N PRO A 165 -17.49 2.35 20.98
CA PRO A 165 -17.90 3.48 21.79
C PRO A 165 -18.92 3.02 22.84
N VAL A 166 -18.56 3.16 24.11
CA VAL A 166 -19.44 2.86 25.25
C VAL A 166 -20.31 4.08 25.55
N ALA A 167 -19.82 5.27 25.30
CA ALA A 167 -20.55 6.51 25.48
C ALA A 167 -20.01 7.61 24.56
N VAL A 168 -20.93 8.43 24.04
CA VAL A 168 -20.62 9.62 23.23
C VAL A 168 -21.11 10.84 24.00
N PHE A 169 -20.27 11.87 24.07
CA PHE A 169 -20.59 13.13 24.73
C PHE A 169 -20.36 14.30 23.78
N ASN A 170 -21.08 15.36 23.91
CA ASN A 170 -20.78 16.62 23.21
C ASN A 170 -19.69 17.41 23.96
N THR A 171 -19.33 18.57 23.44
CA THR A 171 -18.32 19.46 24.04
C THR A 171 -18.73 20.05 25.41
N THR A 172 -20.00 20.03 25.74
CA THR A 172 -20.52 20.45 27.06
C THR A 172 -20.60 19.30 28.05
N GLY A 173 -20.18 18.08 27.66
CA GLY A 173 -20.23 16.90 28.53
C GLY A 173 -21.57 16.18 28.56
N ALA A 174 -22.59 16.62 27.81
CA ALA A 174 -23.86 15.92 27.73
C ALA A 174 -23.76 14.65 26.91
N ARG A 175 -24.26 13.52 27.44
CA ARG A 175 -24.28 12.22 26.76
C ARG A 175 -25.24 12.26 25.58
N GLN A 176 -24.82 11.65 24.47
CA GLN A 176 -25.57 11.55 23.22
C GLN A 176 -25.76 10.09 22.80
N ASN A 177 -26.85 9.85 22.03
CA ASN A 177 -27.16 8.51 21.52
C ASN A 177 -26.32 8.09 20.28
N GLY A 178 -25.40 8.96 19.82
CA GLY A 178 -24.52 8.72 18.68
C GLY A 178 -23.74 9.97 18.31
N LEU A 179 -22.83 9.83 17.34
CA LEU A 179 -22.01 10.94 16.86
C LEU A 179 -22.86 12.00 16.17
N GLN A 180 -22.75 13.24 16.62
CA GLN A 180 -23.40 14.42 16.05
C GLN A 180 -22.44 15.22 15.18
N LYS A 181 -22.96 16.10 14.33
CA LYS A 181 -22.13 17.00 13.52
C LYS A 181 -21.29 17.90 14.44
N GLY A 182 -19.97 17.93 14.18
CA GLY A 182 -19.01 18.68 14.98
C GLY A 182 -18.16 17.78 15.89
N LEU A 183 -17.56 18.37 16.93
CA LEU A 183 -16.65 17.66 17.84
C LEU A 183 -17.42 16.82 18.86
N ASN A 184 -17.14 15.52 18.87
CA ASN A 184 -17.68 14.55 19.82
C ASN A 184 -16.55 14.03 20.72
N ILE A 185 -16.86 13.72 21.97
CA ILE A 185 -15.97 13.06 22.93
C ILE A 185 -16.49 11.64 23.11
N VAL A 186 -15.70 10.66 22.69
CA VAL A 186 -16.09 9.25 22.73
C VAL A 186 -15.28 8.52 23.78
N ARG A 187 -15.97 7.85 24.71
CA ARG A 187 -15.36 6.91 25.65
C ARG A 187 -15.44 5.51 25.07
N THR A 188 -14.32 4.85 24.94
CA THR A 188 -14.17 3.51 24.38
C THR A 188 -14.22 2.43 25.48
N ALA A 189 -14.46 1.17 25.11
CA ALA A 189 -14.60 0.05 26.05
C ALA A 189 -13.33 -0.24 26.86
N ASP A 190 -12.15 0.17 26.34
CA ASP A 190 -10.85 0.09 27.03
C ASP A 190 -10.62 1.25 28.02
N GLY A 191 -11.65 2.09 28.24
CA GLY A 191 -11.61 3.21 29.18
C GLY A 191 -10.95 4.48 28.67
N LYS A 192 -10.45 4.49 27.43
CA LYS A 192 -9.86 5.67 26.81
C LYS A 192 -10.92 6.67 26.36
N THR A 193 -10.53 7.93 26.28
CA THR A 193 -11.36 9.00 25.75
C THR A 193 -10.69 9.58 24.52
N VAL A 194 -11.41 9.61 23.40
CA VAL A 194 -10.95 10.15 22.13
C VAL A 194 -11.85 11.25 21.62
N LYS A 195 -11.28 12.24 20.92
CA LYS A 195 -12.05 13.30 20.25
C LYS A 195 -12.31 12.89 18.81
N VAL A 196 -13.57 12.93 18.39
CA VAL A 196 -14.00 12.55 17.03
C VAL A 196 -14.75 13.73 16.42
N LEU A 197 -14.32 14.18 15.25
CA LEU A 197 -15.02 15.17 14.45
C LEU A 197 -15.91 14.45 13.42
N LYS A 198 -17.19 14.82 13.34
CA LYS A 198 -18.14 14.28 12.35
C LYS A 198 -18.67 15.39 11.44
#